data_82cd0bd7861fc8e52756bd82c573a4dd
#
_entry.id   82cd0bd7861fc8e52756bd82c573a4dd
#
_cell.length_a   1.000
_cell.length_b   1.000
_cell.length_c   1.000
_cell.angle_alpha   90.00
_cell.angle_beta   90.00
_cell.angle_gamma   90.00
#
_symmetry.space_group_name_H-M   'P 1'
#
loop_
_entity.id
_entity.type
_entity.pdbx_description
1 polymer ?
#
loop_
_entity_poly.entity_id
_entity_poly.type
_entity_poly.pdbx_seq_one_letter_code
_entity_poly.pdbx_strand_id
1 'polypeptide(L)'
;MIRLVNTLPEVLKPTAEYIRIKCLFDCYSEYPDTHFWQQTGSETYISMSDDNMTVSYGGGDTGELAEFIKMLNPRTLFTDSATFEKLGIQPDETAEVMGLYIDTSPLSDMGDRLSSKDIYEVFSAAGLDVPDYPHFAVDFCRRLNRGGASLWGIKNKCAAVSFNTGNYALLCGLASLEKSKGGQALKAIICKNGGRQMLLCCKPPLVGFYEKYGFKRLYTAGYKVRK
;
A
#
# COMPACT_ATOMS: atom_id res chain seq x y z
N MET A 1 -8.04 -12.59 -21.94
CA MET A 1 -9.38 -12.43 -21.29
C MET A 1 -9.18 -12.13 -19.80
N ILE A 2 -9.76 -11.05 -19.29
CA ILE A 2 -9.75 -10.68 -17.86
C ILE A 2 -10.96 -11.33 -17.18
N ARG A 3 -10.73 -12.06 -16.09
CA ARG A 3 -11.76 -12.80 -15.35
C ARG A 3 -11.68 -12.51 -13.85
N LEU A 4 -12.81 -12.55 -13.17
CA LEU A 4 -12.88 -12.51 -11.70
C LEU A 4 -12.13 -13.71 -11.12
N VAL A 5 -11.43 -13.48 -10.00
CA VAL A 5 -10.74 -14.52 -9.25
C VAL A 5 -11.14 -14.46 -7.78
N ASN A 6 -11.25 -15.63 -7.18
CA ASN A 6 -11.53 -15.82 -5.75
C ASN A 6 -10.32 -16.38 -4.98
N THR A 7 -9.18 -16.46 -5.64
CA THR A 7 -7.89 -16.84 -5.04
C THR A 7 -6.78 -16.03 -5.68
N LEU A 8 -5.79 -15.65 -4.91
CA LEU A 8 -4.54 -15.03 -5.40
C LEU A 8 -3.36 -15.92 -5.01
N PRO A 9 -2.39 -16.12 -5.93
CA PRO A 9 -1.22 -16.95 -5.64
C PRO A 9 -0.34 -16.31 -4.56
N GLU A 10 0.62 -17.08 -4.05
CA GLU A 10 1.73 -16.53 -3.26
C GLU A 10 2.56 -15.56 -4.09
N VAL A 11 3.12 -14.56 -3.43
CA VAL A 11 3.92 -13.53 -4.09
C VAL A 11 5.27 -14.10 -4.51
N LEU A 12 5.47 -14.28 -5.82
CA LEU A 12 6.74 -14.72 -6.38
C LEU A 12 7.72 -13.55 -6.60
N LYS A 13 7.19 -12.41 -7.06
CA LYS A 13 7.94 -11.16 -7.27
C LYS A 13 7.19 -10.02 -6.59
N PRO A 14 7.66 -9.53 -5.44
CA PRO A 14 6.95 -8.51 -4.69
C PRO A 14 7.05 -7.16 -5.40
N THR A 15 5.95 -6.73 -5.98
CA THR A 15 5.74 -5.33 -6.37
C THR A 15 4.81 -4.67 -5.37
N ALA A 16 4.90 -3.35 -5.20
CA ALA A 16 4.02 -2.61 -4.30
C ALA A 16 2.55 -2.78 -4.70
N GLU A 17 2.28 -2.82 -6.00
CA GLU A 17 0.96 -3.05 -6.59
C GLU A 17 0.41 -4.42 -6.18
N TYR A 18 1.19 -5.49 -6.38
CA TYR A 18 0.73 -6.84 -6.04
C TYR A 18 0.53 -7.02 -4.53
N ILE A 19 1.45 -6.51 -3.71
CA ILE A 19 1.31 -6.55 -2.26
C ILE A 19 0.06 -5.78 -1.82
N ARG A 20 -0.22 -4.60 -2.43
CA ARG A 20 -1.43 -3.83 -2.17
C ARG A 20 -2.69 -4.63 -2.50
N ILE A 21 -2.73 -5.28 -3.67
CA ILE A 21 -3.82 -6.16 -4.09
C ILE A 21 -3.99 -7.32 -3.09
N LYS A 22 -2.89 -7.98 -2.71
CA LYS A 22 -2.92 -9.13 -1.80
C LYS A 22 -3.36 -8.75 -0.39
N CYS A 23 -2.86 -7.62 0.16
CA CYS A 23 -3.33 -7.08 1.45
C CYS A 23 -4.83 -6.75 1.43
N LEU A 24 -5.33 -6.23 0.29
CA LEU A 24 -6.75 -5.97 0.12
C LEU A 24 -7.53 -7.29 0.05
N PHE A 25 -7.05 -8.26 -0.72
CA PHE A 25 -7.66 -9.58 -0.86
C PHE A 25 -7.81 -10.30 0.49
N ASP A 26 -6.74 -10.35 1.28
CA ASP A 26 -6.72 -11.03 2.58
C ASP A 26 -7.72 -10.41 3.59
N CYS A 27 -8.07 -9.15 3.41
CA CYS A 27 -9.00 -8.44 4.29
C CYS A 27 -10.42 -8.29 3.73
N TYR A 28 -10.60 -8.37 2.40
CA TYR A 28 -11.85 -7.93 1.75
C TYR A 28 -12.39 -8.87 0.68
N SER A 29 -11.79 -10.04 0.44
CA SER A 29 -12.24 -10.97 -0.63
C SER A 29 -13.68 -11.47 -0.47
N GLU A 30 -14.25 -11.38 0.73
CA GLU A 30 -15.63 -11.79 1.03
C GLU A 30 -16.66 -10.64 0.87
N TYR A 31 -16.21 -9.42 0.51
CA TYR A 31 -17.07 -8.24 0.43
C TYR A 31 -17.52 -7.97 -1.01
N PRO A 32 -18.81 -7.72 -1.23
CA PRO A 32 -19.37 -7.56 -2.57
C PRO A 32 -18.85 -6.34 -3.33
N ASP A 33 -18.39 -5.31 -2.61
CA ASP A 33 -17.92 -4.06 -3.22
C ASP A 33 -16.41 -4.06 -3.53
N THR A 34 -15.75 -5.21 -3.29
CA THR A 34 -14.32 -5.37 -3.58
C THR A 34 -14.12 -6.51 -4.58
N HIS A 35 -13.51 -6.19 -5.69
CA HIS A 35 -13.36 -7.11 -6.81
C HIS A 35 -11.90 -7.36 -7.14
N PHE A 36 -11.62 -8.59 -7.56
CA PHE A 36 -10.28 -9.02 -7.96
C PHE A 36 -10.35 -9.76 -9.29
N TRP A 37 -9.45 -9.41 -10.20
CA TRP A 37 -9.37 -10.03 -11.52
C TRP A 37 -7.94 -10.44 -11.85
N GLN A 38 -7.84 -11.41 -12.76
CA GLN A 38 -6.60 -11.82 -13.40
C GLN A 38 -6.79 -11.84 -14.90
N GLN A 39 -5.82 -11.36 -15.66
CA GLN A 39 -5.76 -11.58 -17.09
C GLN A 39 -5.24 -13.00 -17.35
N THR A 40 -6.03 -13.81 -18.06
CA THR A 40 -5.75 -15.22 -18.32
C THR A 40 -4.42 -15.37 -19.07
N GLY A 41 -3.59 -16.32 -18.64
CA GLY A 41 -2.29 -16.59 -19.26
C GLY A 41 -1.19 -15.58 -18.90
N SER A 42 -1.43 -14.70 -17.92
CA SER A 42 -0.43 -13.74 -17.44
C SER A 42 -0.43 -13.64 -15.92
N GLU A 43 0.59 -12.98 -15.38
CA GLU A 43 0.67 -12.61 -13.97
C GLU A 43 0.12 -11.19 -13.72
N THR A 44 -0.81 -10.72 -14.55
CA THR A 44 -1.48 -9.44 -14.38
C THR A 44 -2.69 -9.60 -13.47
N TYR A 45 -2.65 -8.89 -12.34
CA TYR A 45 -3.70 -8.88 -11.32
C TYR A 45 -4.25 -7.47 -11.14
N ILE A 46 -5.54 -7.39 -10.89
CA ILE A 46 -6.27 -6.13 -10.75
C ILE A 46 -7.13 -6.24 -9.50
N SER A 47 -7.19 -5.18 -8.73
CA SER A 47 -8.19 -5.02 -7.67
C SER A 47 -8.92 -3.70 -7.82
N MET A 48 -10.18 -3.67 -7.37
CA MET A 48 -10.98 -2.45 -7.27
C MET A 48 -11.79 -2.47 -5.99
N SER A 49 -11.76 -1.37 -5.25
CA SER A 49 -12.55 -1.11 -4.06
C SER A 49 -12.86 0.38 -3.99
N ASP A 50 -14.12 0.75 -3.78
CA ASP A 50 -14.57 2.14 -3.71
C ASP A 50 -14.06 3.00 -4.89
N ASP A 51 -14.21 2.50 -6.11
CA ASP A 51 -13.70 3.12 -7.35
C ASP A 51 -12.17 3.33 -7.42
N ASN A 52 -11.41 2.75 -6.49
CA ASN A 52 -9.95 2.79 -6.51
C ASN A 52 -9.39 1.49 -7.09
N MET A 53 -8.74 1.60 -8.23
CA MET A 53 -8.16 0.46 -8.94
C MET A 53 -6.66 0.39 -8.71
N THR A 54 -6.17 -0.81 -8.47
CA THR A 54 -4.74 -1.13 -8.49
C THR A 54 -4.48 -2.20 -9.55
N VAL A 55 -3.47 -2.00 -10.38
CA VAL A 55 -3.03 -2.95 -11.41
C VAL A 55 -1.59 -3.34 -11.13
N SER A 56 -1.34 -4.63 -10.98
CA SER A 56 -0.02 -5.25 -10.98
C SER A 56 0.16 -5.97 -12.32
N TYR A 57 0.90 -5.36 -13.23
CA TYR A 57 1.08 -5.89 -14.58
C TYR A 57 2.25 -6.88 -14.65
N GLY A 58 1.95 -8.13 -14.94
CA GLY A 58 2.92 -9.22 -15.12
C GLY A 58 2.95 -9.79 -16.54
N GLY A 59 2.67 -8.94 -17.55
CA GLY A 59 2.57 -9.35 -18.96
C GLY A 59 1.11 -9.48 -19.41
N GLY A 60 0.94 -9.96 -20.65
CA GLY A 60 -0.38 -10.12 -21.25
C GLY A 60 -0.75 -9.01 -22.22
N ASP A 61 -2.02 -8.99 -22.64
CA ASP A 61 -2.55 -8.06 -23.63
C ASP A 61 -2.85 -6.69 -23.01
N THR A 62 -2.06 -5.70 -23.39
CA THR A 62 -2.22 -4.31 -22.93
C THR A 62 -3.47 -3.63 -23.52
N GLY A 63 -3.90 -4.02 -24.71
CA GLY A 63 -5.11 -3.50 -25.35
C GLY A 63 -6.36 -3.94 -24.57
N GLU A 64 -6.46 -5.23 -24.23
CA GLU A 64 -7.53 -5.75 -23.39
C GLU A 64 -7.54 -5.08 -22.01
N LEU A 65 -6.36 -4.88 -21.40
CA LEU A 65 -6.25 -4.21 -20.11
C LEU A 65 -6.71 -2.75 -20.18
N ALA A 66 -6.32 -2.02 -21.23
CA ALA A 66 -6.74 -0.63 -21.43
C ALA A 66 -8.26 -0.50 -21.59
N GLU A 67 -8.88 -1.35 -22.40
CA GLU A 67 -10.34 -1.37 -22.58
C GLU A 67 -11.06 -1.76 -21.28
N PHE A 68 -10.51 -2.70 -20.51
CA PHE A 68 -11.06 -3.09 -19.21
C PHE A 68 -11.03 -1.94 -18.21
N ILE A 69 -9.90 -1.23 -18.09
CA ILE A 69 -9.78 -0.05 -17.22
C ILE A 69 -10.78 1.04 -17.67
N LYS A 70 -10.89 1.28 -18.97
CA LYS A 70 -11.83 2.26 -19.52
C LYS A 70 -13.30 1.89 -19.24
N MET A 71 -13.64 0.61 -19.35
CA MET A 71 -15.00 0.10 -19.06
C MET A 71 -15.37 0.30 -17.59
N LEU A 72 -14.48 -0.02 -16.67
CA LEU A 72 -14.71 0.15 -15.22
C LEU A 72 -14.61 1.61 -14.77
N ASN A 73 -13.90 2.44 -15.55
CA ASN A 73 -13.77 3.88 -15.34
C ASN A 73 -13.47 4.27 -13.87
N PRO A 74 -12.38 3.76 -13.26
CA PRO A 74 -12.09 3.98 -11.86
C PRO A 74 -11.86 5.47 -11.55
N ARG A 75 -12.14 5.87 -10.31
CA ARG A 75 -11.81 7.21 -9.81
C ARG A 75 -10.32 7.40 -9.71
N THR A 76 -9.61 6.39 -9.20
CA THR A 76 -8.16 6.38 -9.14
C THR A 76 -7.60 5.10 -9.74
N LEU A 77 -6.48 5.21 -10.45
CA LEU A 77 -5.69 4.08 -10.95
C LEU A 77 -4.28 4.18 -10.40
N PHE A 78 -3.80 3.12 -9.76
CA PHE A 78 -2.44 2.96 -9.28
C PHE A 78 -1.75 1.80 -9.99
N THR A 79 -0.59 2.06 -10.59
CA THR A 79 0.27 1.03 -11.20
C THR A 79 1.71 1.57 -11.35
N ASP A 80 2.65 0.72 -11.78
CA ASP A 80 4.01 1.15 -12.09
C ASP A 80 4.08 2.03 -13.35
N SER A 81 5.12 2.85 -13.44
CA SER A 81 5.28 3.81 -14.54
C SER A 81 5.44 3.15 -15.91
N ALA A 82 6.05 1.96 -15.98
CA ALA A 82 6.20 1.25 -17.24
C ALA A 82 4.86 0.72 -17.75
N THR A 83 3.96 0.35 -16.84
CA THR A 83 2.58 -0.04 -17.19
C THR A 83 1.78 1.17 -17.66
N PHE A 84 1.91 2.34 -17.02
CA PHE A 84 1.29 3.57 -17.52
C PHE A 84 1.73 3.92 -18.95
N GLU A 85 3.03 3.79 -19.23
CA GLU A 85 3.58 4.01 -20.58
C GLU A 85 2.97 3.06 -21.62
N LYS A 86 2.90 1.75 -21.29
CA LYS A 86 2.30 0.73 -22.16
C LYS A 86 0.81 0.96 -22.43
N LEU A 87 0.10 1.51 -21.47
CA LEU A 87 -1.33 1.84 -21.59
C LEU A 87 -1.57 3.19 -22.31
N GLY A 88 -0.53 3.96 -22.57
CA GLY A 88 -0.65 5.31 -23.13
C GLY A 88 -1.33 6.31 -22.19
N ILE A 89 -1.31 6.05 -20.88
CA ILE A 89 -1.94 6.89 -19.86
C ILE A 89 -0.86 7.71 -19.16
N GLN A 90 -1.06 9.03 -19.05
CA GLN A 90 -0.17 9.90 -18.27
C GLN A 90 -0.64 9.91 -16.80
N PRO A 91 0.21 9.52 -15.82
CA PRO A 91 -0.12 9.68 -14.42
C PRO A 91 -0.17 11.16 -14.03
N ASP A 92 -1.00 11.51 -13.06
CA ASP A 92 -1.06 12.87 -12.50
C ASP A 92 -0.01 13.06 -11.40
N GLU A 93 0.34 11.98 -10.70
CA GLU A 93 1.39 11.96 -9.67
C GLU A 93 2.28 10.73 -9.84
N THR A 94 3.55 10.87 -9.49
CA THR A 94 4.51 9.76 -9.44
C THR A 94 5.04 9.57 -8.03
N ALA A 95 5.39 8.34 -7.69
CA ALA A 95 5.98 7.96 -6.42
C ALA A 95 7.16 6.99 -6.64
N GLU A 96 8.20 7.12 -5.84
CA GLU A 96 9.28 6.15 -5.79
C GLU A 96 8.87 4.96 -4.94
N VAL A 97 8.94 3.77 -5.51
CA VAL A 97 8.77 2.52 -4.77
C VAL A 97 10.11 2.12 -4.19
N MET A 98 10.14 1.96 -2.88
CA MET A 98 11.33 1.57 -2.15
C MET A 98 11.11 0.29 -1.37
N GLY A 99 12.17 -0.50 -1.17
CA GLY A 99 12.12 -1.77 -0.45
C GLY A 99 13.23 -1.94 0.55
N LEU A 100 12.91 -2.66 1.64
CA LEU A 100 13.83 -3.05 2.69
C LEU A 100 13.55 -4.50 3.08
N TYR A 101 14.60 -5.34 3.10
CA TYR A 101 14.51 -6.64 3.74
C TYR A 101 14.85 -6.52 5.24
N ILE A 102 13.95 -6.99 6.08
CA ILE A 102 14.07 -6.84 7.53
C ILE A 102 14.57 -8.17 8.12
N ASP A 103 15.85 -8.21 8.48
CA ASP A 103 16.52 -9.38 9.07
C ASP A 103 16.51 -9.35 10.61
N THR A 104 15.70 -8.49 11.21
CA THR A 104 15.70 -8.32 12.67
C THR A 104 14.51 -8.98 13.32
N SER A 105 14.76 -9.69 14.43
CA SER A 105 13.70 -10.09 15.36
C SER A 105 13.00 -8.84 15.91
N PRO A 106 11.68 -8.90 16.12
CA PRO A 106 10.95 -7.75 16.64
C PRO A 106 11.53 -7.31 17.98
N LEU A 107 12.03 -6.08 18.04
CA LEU A 107 12.35 -5.43 19.29
C LEU A 107 11.03 -5.15 20.03
N SER A 108 11.04 -5.40 21.34
CA SER A 108 9.93 -5.04 22.23
C SER A 108 9.90 -3.54 22.51
N ASP A 109 9.82 -2.70 21.47
CA ASP A 109 9.64 -1.27 21.71
C ASP A 109 8.15 -0.99 21.98
N MET A 110 7.88 -0.64 23.22
CA MET A 110 6.55 -0.35 23.71
C MET A 110 6.16 1.09 23.31
N GLY A 111 5.65 1.26 22.10
CA GLY A 111 4.88 2.44 21.76
C GLY A 111 3.59 2.50 22.59
N ASP A 112 2.89 3.63 22.52
CA ASP A 112 1.60 3.77 23.17
C ASP A 112 0.56 2.80 22.57
N ARG A 113 -0.41 2.41 23.39
CA ARG A 113 -1.58 1.69 22.89
C ARG A 113 -2.51 2.68 22.20
N LEU A 114 -2.38 2.80 20.88
CA LEU A 114 -3.15 3.74 20.07
C LEU A 114 -4.47 3.14 19.61
N SER A 115 -5.53 3.96 19.66
CA SER A 115 -6.80 3.70 19.00
C SER A 115 -6.74 4.13 17.51
N SER A 116 -7.72 3.70 16.71
CA SER A 116 -7.87 4.22 15.34
C SER A 116 -8.02 5.74 15.29
N LYS A 117 -8.66 6.33 16.32
CA LYS A 117 -8.83 7.78 16.44
C LYS A 117 -7.50 8.49 16.67
N ASP A 118 -6.64 7.98 17.55
CA ASP A 118 -5.33 8.57 17.82
C ASP A 118 -4.46 8.60 16.54
N ILE A 119 -4.52 7.53 15.73
CA ILE A 119 -3.78 7.46 14.46
C ILE A 119 -4.35 8.44 13.45
N TYR A 120 -5.68 8.45 13.29
CA TYR A 120 -6.37 9.35 12.39
C TYR A 120 -6.03 10.82 12.67
N GLU A 121 -6.07 11.23 13.96
CA GLU A 121 -5.74 12.59 14.38
C GLU A 121 -4.29 12.96 14.02
N VAL A 122 -3.33 12.07 14.22
CA VAL A 122 -1.93 12.30 13.84
C VAL A 122 -1.78 12.41 12.32
N PHE A 123 -2.40 11.52 11.55
CA PHE A 123 -2.32 11.53 10.09
C PHE A 123 -2.98 12.76 9.49
N SER A 124 -4.18 13.10 9.94
CA SER A 124 -4.91 14.29 9.51
C SER A 124 -4.15 15.58 9.85
N ALA A 125 -3.66 15.71 11.09
CA ALA A 125 -2.89 16.88 11.52
C ALA A 125 -1.54 17.03 10.77
N ALA A 126 -0.96 15.92 10.32
CA ALA A 126 0.25 15.92 9.48
C ALA A 126 -0.04 16.18 7.98
N GLY A 127 -1.30 16.33 7.59
CA GLY A 127 -1.70 16.59 6.20
C GLY A 127 -1.61 15.37 5.29
N LEU A 128 -1.67 14.15 5.83
CA LEU A 128 -1.85 12.97 5.01
C LEU A 128 -3.27 12.96 4.43
N ASP A 129 -3.38 12.56 3.17
CA ASP A 129 -4.68 12.32 2.53
C ASP A 129 -5.30 11.02 3.10
N VAL A 130 -6.19 11.19 4.06
CA VAL A 130 -6.94 10.12 4.70
C VAL A 130 -8.44 10.34 4.50
N PRO A 131 -9.24 9.27 4.30
CA PRO A 131 -10.69 9.42 4.21
C PRO A 131 -11.25 9.99 5.51
N ASP A 132 -12.54 10.31 5.55
CA ASP A 132 -13.17 10.71 6.80
C ASP A 132 -13.04 9.63 7.89
N TYR A 133 -13.14 10.05 9.16
CA TYR A 133 -12.87 9.16 10.29
C TYR A 133 -13.71 7.88 10.31
N PRO A 134 -15.02 7.87 10.03
CA PRO A 134 -15.80 6.63 9.99
C PRO A 134 -15.24 5.60 9.01
N HIS A 135 -14.95 6.00 7.78
CA HIS A 135 -14.38 5.11 6.75
C HIS A 135 -12.98 4.64 7.14
N PHE A 136 -12.12 5.55 7.60
CA PHE A 136 -10.79 5.21 8.12
C PHE A 136 -10.86 4.19 9.25
N ALA A 137 -11.72 4.42 10.25
CA ALA A 137 -11.81 3.56 11.42
C ALA A 137 -12.30 2.15 11.07
N VAL A 138 -13.29 2.04 10.17
CA VAL A 138 -13.82 0.74 9.72
C VAL A 138 -12.75 -0.06 8.98
N ASP A 139 -12.07 0.55 7.98
CA ASP A 139 -11.01 -0.13 7.23
C ASP A 139 -9.85 -0.54 8.15
N PHE A 140 -9.38 0.39 8.97
CA PHE A 140 -8.25 0.17 9.85
C PHE A 140 -8.52 -0.93 10.90
N CYS A 141 -9.65 -0.87 11.60
CA CYS A 141 -10.02 -1.88 12.60
C CYS A 141 -10.22 -3.26 11.96
N ARG A 142 -10.80 -3.32 10.75
CA ARG A 142 -10.95 -4.58 10.01
C ARG A 142 -9.60 -5.23 9.70
N ARG A 143 -8.64 -4.45 9.17
CA ARG A 143 -7.29 -4.95 8.88
C ARG A 143 -6.56 -5.41 10.14
N LEU A 144 -6.67 -4.66 11.24
CA LEU A 144 -6.09 -5.07 12.53
C LEU A 144 -6.68 -6.39 13.03
N ASN A 145 -8.00 -6.53 13.01
CA ASN A 145 -8.71 -7.72 13.51
C ASN A 145 -8.40 -8.97 12.68
N ARG A 146 -8.03 -8.80 11.40
CA ARG A 146 -7.61 -9.91 10.52
C ARG A 146 -6.10 -10.14 10.52
N GLY A 147 -5.33 -9.42 11.34
CA GLY A 147 -3.86 -9.51 11.35
C GLY A 147 -3.19 -8.90 10.12
N GLY A 148 -3.95 -8.25 9.25
CA GLY A 148 -3.49 -7.62 8.00
C GLY A 148 -2.89 -6.22 8.19
N ALA A 149 -2.69 -5.76 9.43
CA ALA A 149 -2.03 -4.49 9.71
C ALA A 149 -1.15 -4.55 10.96
N SER A 150 -0.10 -3.75 10.97
CA SER A 150 0.71 -3.43 12.15
C SER A 150 0.72 -1.92 12.35
N LEU A 151 0.75 -1.50 13.59
CA LEU A 151 0.84 -0.09 13.96
C LEU A 151 1.87 0.15 15.06
N TRP A 152 2.43 1.33 15.06
CA TRP A 152 3.22 1.87 16.15
C TRP A 152 3.06 3.39 16.21
N GLY A 153 3.13 3.96 17.40
CA GLY A 153 3.15 5.41 17.54
C GLY A 153 3.23 5.89 18.98
N ILE A 154 3.31 7.20 19.12
CA ILE A 154 3.21 7.93 20.38
C ILE A 154 2.03 8.89 20.22
N LYS A 155 1.10 8.83 21.16
CA LYS A 155 -0.14 9.61 21.13
C LYS A 155 0.14 11.10 20.91
N ASN A 156 -0.59 11.72 19.97
CA ASN A 156 -0.48 13.12 19.58
C ASN A 156 0.90 13.56 19.06
N LYS A 157 1.80 12.61 18.73
CA LYS A 157 3.17 12.95 18.29
C LYS A 157 3.55 12.32 16.96
N CYS A 158 3.38 11.01 16.83
CA CYS A 158 3.72 10.30 15.61
C CYS A 158 2.99 8.97 15.51
N ALA A 159 2.78 8.51 14.28
CA ALA A 159 2.20 7.20 14.00
C ALA A 159 2.81 6.61 12.72
N ALA A 160 2.92 5.28 12.70
CA ALA A 160 3.29 4.50 11.54
C ALA A 160 2.35 3.30 11.42
N VAL A 161 1.89 3.02 10.21
CA VAL A 161 0.99 1.91 9.88
C VAL A 161 1.54 1.16 8.68
N SER A 162 1.61 -0.16 8.77
CA SER A 162 1.87 -1.04 7.63
C SER A 162 0.71 -2.02 7.44
N PHE A 163 0.40 -2.34 6.18
CA PHE A 163 -0.45 -3.46 5.83
C PHE A 163 0.42 -4.68 5.51
N ASN A 164 -0.05 -5.85 5.92
CA ASN A 164 0.76 -7.06 5.93
C ASN A 164 0.05 -8.19 5.18
N THR A 165 0.85 -8.98 4.46
CA THR A 165 0.41 -10.23 3.83
C THR A 165 1.61 -11.18 3.73
N GLY A 166 1.49 -12.39 4.28
CA GLY A 166 2.58 -13.38 4.27
C GLY A 166 3.91 -12.78 4.76
N ASN A 167 4.94 -12.89 3.92
CA ASN A 167 6.29 -12.40 4.20
C ASN A 167 6.52 -10.94 3.77
N TYR A 168 5.45 -10.18 3.53
CA TYR A 168 5.53 -8.81 3.02
C TYR A 168 4.78 -7.84 3.90
N ALA A 169 5.27 -6.60 3.92
CA ALA A 169 4.62 -5.45 4.56
C ALA A 169 4.67 -4.26 3.60
N LEU A 170 3.57 -3.52 3.52
CA LEU A 170 3.50 -2.24 2.81
C LEU A 170 3.34 -1.12 3.83
N LEU A 171 4.33 -0.24 3.95
CA LEU A 171 4.20 0.96 4.79
C LEU A 171 3.20 1.91 4.14
N CYS A 172 2.03 2.04 4.75
CA CYS A 172 0.91 2.80 4.20
C CYS A 172 0.79 4.20 4.78
N GLY A 173 1.27 4.42 6.00
CA GLY A 173 1.25 5.72 6.65
C GLY A 173 2.43 5.88 7.59
N LEU A 174 3.08 7.04 7.50
CA LEU A 174 4.10 7.50 8.44
C LEU A 174 3.93 9.01 8.62
N ALA A 175 3.61 9.43 9.83
CA ALA A 175 3.44 10.82 10.16
C ALA A 175 4.09 11.19 11.48
N SER A 176 4.53 12.43 11.58
CA SER A 176 5.08 12.99 12.81
C SER A 176 4.77 14.46 12.93
N LEU A 177 4.23 14.85 14.07
CA LEU A 177 3.96 16.24 14.44
C LEU A 177 5.15 16.88 15.16
N GLU A 178 6.11 16.06 15.61
CA GLU A 178 7.34 16.52 16.26
C GLU A 178 8.58 16.14 15.44
N LYS A 179 9.56 17.04 15.36
CA LYS A 179 10.85 16.74 14.73
C LYS A 179 11.48 15.50 15.37
N SER A 180 12.17 14.69 14.59
CA SER A 180 12.83 13.43 14.98
C SER A 180 11.93 12.23 15.30
N LYS A 181 10.65 12.41 15.62
CA LYS A 181 9.74 11.31 15.97
C LYS A 181 9.37 10.43 14.77
N GLY A 182 9.35 10.99 13.56
CA GLY A 182 9.12 10.20 12.33
C GLY A 182 10.15 9.09 12.14
N GLY A 183 11.42 9.35 12.44
CA GLY A 183 12.46 8.33 12.40
C GLY A 183 12.30 7.26 13.47
N GLN A 184 11.84 7.63 14.67
CA GLN A 184 11.52 6.67 15.73
C GLN A 184 10.35 5.77 15.31
N ALA A 185 9.28 6.36 14.78
CA ALA A 185 8.12 5.62 14.30
C ALA A 185 8.49 4.64 13.16
N LEU A 186 9.34 5.09 12.22
CA LEU A 186 9.82 4.25 11.14
C LEU A 186 10.63 3.05 11.65
N LYS A 187 11.61 3.28 12.53
CA LYS A 187 12.38 2.18 13.14
C LYS A 187 11.50 1.18 13.85
N ALA A 188 10.55 1.65 14.62
CA ALA A 188 9.66 0.79 15.40
C ALA A 188 8.73 -0.05 14.51
N ILE A 189 8.14 0.53 13.45
CA ILE A 189 7.29 -0.23 12.53
C ILE A 189 8.11 -1.23 11.70
N ILE A 190 9.36 -0.91 11.36
CA ILE A 190 10.31 -1.86 10.75
C ILE A 190 10.50 -3.04 11.69
N CYS A 191 10.87 -2.80 12.95
CA CYS A 191 11.07 -3.87 13.93
C CYS A 191 9.83 -4.74 14.14
N LYS A 192 8.63 -4.14 14.19
CA LYS A 192 7.37 -4.90 14.29
C LYS A 192 7.10 -5.84 13.11
N ASN A 193 7.71 -5.57 11.98
CA ASN A 193 7.60 -6.39 10.77
C ASN A 193 8.84 -7.26 10.53
N GLY A 194 9.61 -7.59 11.58
CA GLY A 194 10.78 -8.46 11.49
C GLY A 194 10.49 -9.75 10.71
N GLY A 195 11.45 -10.19 9.90
CA GLY A 195 11.32 -11.35 9.01
C GLY A 195 10.54 -11.11 7.73
N ARG A 196 10.08 -9.86 7.47
CA ARG A 196 9.33 -9.49 6.24
C ARG A 196 10.17 -8.61 5.34
N GLN A 197 9.84 -8.62 4.06
CA GLN A 197 10.25 -7.57 3.14
C GLN A 197 9.23 -6.43 3.22
N MET A 198 9.70 -5.22 3.57
CA MET A 198 8.85 -4.03 3.61
C MET A 198 9.02 -3.21 2.34
N LEU A 199 7.90 -2.81 1.75
CA LEU A 199 7.85 -1.85 0.65
C LEU A 199 7.14 -0.58 1.09
N LEU A 200 7.39 0.50 0.36
CA LEU A 200 6.67 1.77 0.51
C LEU A 200 6.65 2.51 -0.83
N CYS A 201 5.68 3.43 -0.95
CA CYS A 201 5.65 4.43 -2.02
C CYS A 201 5.84 5.81 -1.38
N CYS A 202 6.79 6.60 -1.86
CA CYS A 202 7.03 7.94 -1.34
C CYS A 202 7.23 8.97 -2.45
N LYS A 203 6.99 10.22 -2.14
CA LYS A 203 7.31 11.35 -3.03
C LYS A 203 8.84 11.47 -3.18
N PRO A 204 9.37 11.87 -4.33
CA PRO A 204 10.82 11.96 -4.58
C PRO A 204 11.61 12.70 -3.51
N PRO A 205 11.15 13.82 -2.92
CA PRO A 205 11.89 14.51 -1.86
C PRO A 205 12.10 13.69 -0.57
N LEU A 206 11.32 12.63 -0.35
CA LEU A 206 11.41 11.79 0.85
C LEU A 206 12.36 10.60 0.69
N VAL A 207 12.86 10.34 -0.50
CA VAL A 207 13.73 9.20 -0.78
C VAL A 207 14.96 9.19 0.12
N GLY A 208 15.69 10.30 0.21
CA GLY A 208 16.87 10.41 1.07
C GLY A 208 16.58 10.21 2.57
N PHE A 209 15.34 10.46 3.02
CA PHE A 209 14.92 10.09 4.37
C PHE A 209 14.88 8.58 4.54
N TYR A 210 14.23 7.85 3.64
CA TYR A 210 14.08 6.40 3.75
C TYR A 210 15.40 5.65 3.49
N GLU A 211 16.26 6.16 2.61
CA GLU A 211 17.60 5.60 2.36
C GLU A 211 18.45 5.54 3.63
N LYS A 212 18.35 6.53 4.54
CA LYS A 212 19.01 6.54 5.85
C LYS A 212 18.59 5.38 6.77
N TYR A 213 17.44 4.76 6.48
CA TYR A 213 16.93 3.61 7.21
C TYR A 213 17.08 2.29 6.44
N GLY A 214 17.89 2.30 5.38
CA GLY A 214 18.26 1.10 4.62
C GLY A 214 17.32 0.74 3.48
N PHE A 215 16.29 1.54 3.20
CA PHE A 215 15.45 1.35 2.03
C PHE A 215 16.25 1.64 0.75
N LYS A 216 15.99 0.84 -0.29
CA LYS A 216 16.57 1.02 -1.63
C LYS A 216 15.47 1.32 -2.62
N ARG A 217 15.73 2.20 -3.57
CA ARG A 217 14.82 2.44 -4.70
C ARG A 217 14.71 1.18 -5.54
N LEU A 218 13.52 0.86 -5.95
CA LEU A 218 13.23 -0.28 -6.81
C LEU A 218 12.76 0.17 -8.20
N TYR A 219 11.73 1.00 -8.25
CA TYR A 219 11.13 1.54 -9.48
C TYR A 219 10.20 2.71 -9.12
N THR A 220 9.62 3.34 -10.17
CA THR A 220 8.64 4.42 -10.03
C THR A 220 7.24 3.89 -10.33
N ALA A 221 6.29 4.23 -9.48
CA ALA A 221 4.85 4.00 -9.69
C ALA A 221 4.12 5.34 -9.88
N GLY A 222 2.86 5.27 -10.27
CA GLY A 222 2.06 6.47 -10.49
C GLY A 222 0.62 6.34 -10.05
N TYR A 223 -0.04 7.48 -9.95
CA TYR A 223 -1.47 7.62 -9.71
C TYR A 223 -2.11 8.42 -10.83
N LYS A 224 -3.24 7.94 -11.36
CA LYS A 224 -4.13 8.68 -12.22
C LYS A 224 -5.42 8.93 -11.48
N VAL A 225 -5.86 10.18 -11.42
CA VAL A 225 -7.12 10.58 -10.76
C VAL A 225 -8.07 11.10 -11.83
N ARG A 226 -9.28 10.53 -11.89
CA ARG A 226 -10.33 11.05 -12.76
C ARG A 226 -10.83 12.38 -12.19
N LYS A 227 -10.77 13.43 -12.99
CA LYS A 227 -11.32 14.76 -12.70
C LYS A 227 -12.83 14.81 -12.91
#